data_ba18e202a41284f4fefabf6687f43dd7
#
_entry.id   ba18e202a41284f4fefabf6687f43dd7
#
_cell.length_a   1.000
_cell.length_b   1.000
_cell.length_c   1.000
_cell.angle_alpha   90.00
_cell.angle_beta   90.00
_cell.angle_gamma   90.00
#
_symmetry.space_group_name_H-M   'P 1'
#
loop_
_entity.id
_entity.type
_entity.pdbx_description
1 polymer ?
#
loop_
_entity_poly.entity_id
_entity_poly.type
_entity_poly.pdbx_seq_one_letter_code
_entity_poly.pdbx_strand_id
1 'polypeptide(L)'
;MNIFIKNLVLVIIITCAFSCEKYLPVFTMDQVALIPYPNAVSPSVEVLNVKKIKSIQFDESNSTLVEMGLDLQSFWTAHTQLEVGLKNKSENNSNAISLEIKDFSNQNEEYYQLQMGENQITILGQTAAGVYRGVKTLEQIISLSHLSGMQTIKALPTGTIEDAPVYGYRGAMLDVSRHFFSVEEVKRYLDLLSIYKINFLHLHLSDDQGWRIEIKAWPKLTSIGGKTEVGGAEGGFYTQLDYKEIVAYAQRRFITIVPEIDMPGHTNAALASYAELNCDNQIKALYTGMEVGFSTLCVDKELTYKFVADVVSEISAMTPGAYFHIGGDESHVTPKKDYIKFMNRVIDIVKQNNKIPMGWDEVVLADIPEVTVAQYWAKAENAIMAMDKKANVLMSPASYAYLDMKYDSITKLGLKWAGYISVQKGYEWDPAELVPELDPTRIIGIEAPLWTETLEDFEDIAQMAFPRLLGYSEIGWTKSDKRNWENYSSRLSYHSLILDSLDVKYYPSSEVNWK
;
A
#
# COMPACT_ATOMS: atom_id res chain seq x y z
N MET A 1 68.39 51.10 -52.50
CA MET A 1 67.66 51.74 -51.40
C MET A 1 66.31 51.00 -51.29
N ASN A 2 66.22 50.09 -50.33
CA ASN A 2 65.25 48.99 -50.28
C ASN A 2 63.87 49.45 -49.76
N ILE A 3 62.83 49.10 -50.50
CA ILE A 3 61.44 49.22 -50.08
C ILE A 3 60.94 47.84 -49.71
N PHE A 4 60.64 47.59 -48.37
CA PHE A 4 60.04 46.37 -47.89
C PHE A 4 58.51 46.50 -48.03
N ILE A 5 57.88 45.60 -48.76
CA ILE A 5 56.46 45.41 -48.85
C ILE A 5 56.09 44.34 -47.76
N LYS A 6 55.34 44.71 -46.75
CA LYS A 6 54.78 43.79 -45.81
C LYS A 6 53.39 43.30 -46.29
N ASN A 7 53.34 42.02 -46.70
CA ASN A 7 52.07 41.33 -46.95
C ASN A 7 51.40 41.03 -45.65
N LEU A 8 50.22 41.60 -45.43
CA LEU A 8 49.34 41.29 -44.32
C LEU A 8 48.37 40.15 -44.73
N VAL A 9 48.63 38.94 -44.29
CA VAL A 9 47.71 37.80 -44.46
C VAL A 9 46.65 37.86 -43.36
N LEU A 10 45.43 38.19 -43.77
CA LEU A 10 44.26 38.17 -42.88
C LEU A 10 43.75 36.72 -42.74
N VAL A 11 44.09 36.05 -41.65
CA VAL A 11 43.54 34.74 -41.33
C VAL A 11 42.16 34.94 -40.68
N ILE A 12 41.10 34.69 -41.42
CA ILE A 12 39.73 34.62 -40.87
C ILE A 12 39.58 33.27 -40.16
N ILE A 13 39.69 33.27 -38.85
CA ILE A 13 39.31 32.10 -38.02
C ILE A 13 37.79 32.11 -37.91
N ILE A 14 37.12 31.27 -38.70
CA ILE A 14 35.71 30.94 -38.52
C ILE A 14 35.65 29.98 -37.32
N THR A 15 35.39 30.51 -36.14
CA THR A 15 35.00 29.70 -34.97
C THR A 15 33.58 29.19 -35.19
N CYS A 16 33.41 28.01 -35.73
CA CYS A 16 32.18 27.25 -35.61
C CYS A 16 31.99 26.92 -34.14
N ALA A 17 31.24 27.76 -33.44
CA ALA A 17 30.71 27.42 -32.14
C ALA A 17 29.65 26.33 -32.35
N PHE A 18 30.06 25.08 -32.44
CA PHE A 18 29.15 23.97 -32.15
C PHE A 18 28.82 24.09 -30.66
N SER A 19 27.65 24.62 -30.38
CA SER A 19 27.01 24.46 -29.09
C SER A 19 26.69 22.98 -28.92
N CYS A 20 27.69 22.23 -28.46
CA CYS A 20 27.46 20.89 -27.95
C CYS A 20 26.68 21.07 -26.64
N GLU A 21 25.36 21.08 -26.70
CA GLU A 21 24.56 20.83 -25.49
C GLU A 21 25.05 19.47 -24.99
N LYS A 22 25.89 19.48 -23.95
CA LYS A 22 26.26 18.28 -23.23
C LYS A 22 24.95 17.74 -22.63
N TYR A 23 24.34 16.77 -23.31
CA TYR A 23 23.35 15.93 -22.69
C TYR A 23 24.05 15.27 -21.52
N LEU A 24 23.59 15.58 -20.32
CA LEU A 24 24.00 14.85 -19.11
C LEU A 24 23.64 13.36 -19.34
N PRO A 25 24.47 12.44 -18.86
CA PRO A 25 24.19 11.02 -19.03
C PRO A 25 22.82 10.70 -18.46
N VAL A 26 21.88 10.35 -19.32
CA VAL A 26 20.60 9.79 -18.92
C VAL A 26 20.90 8.35 -18.53
N PHE A 27 20.47 7.98 -17.31
CA PHE A 27 20.49 6.57 -16.91
C PHE A 27 19.71 5.75 -17.94
N THR A 28 20.21 4.57 -18.28
CA THR A 28 19.42 3.60 -19.06
C THR A 28 18.24 3.10 -18.21
N MET A 29 17.18 2.58 -18.85
CA MET A 29 15.94 2.18 -18.18
C MET A 29 16.19 1.19 -17.04
N ASP A 30 17.11 0.26 -17.17
CA ASP A 30 17.51 -0.73 -16.17
C ASP A 30 18.35 -0.16 -15.01
N GLN A 31 18.86 1.07 -15.16
CA GLN A 31 19.58 1.79 -14.11
C GLN A 31 18.68 2.69 -13.25
N VAL A 32 17.43 2.88 -13.65
CA VAL A 32 16.46 3.64 -12.83
C VAL A 32 16.16 2.87 -11.55
N ALA A 33 16.24 3.55 -10.43
CA ALA A 33 16.08 2.97 -9.10
C ALA A 33 14.61 2.66 -8.75
N LEU A 34 13.88 1.94 -9.59
CA LEU A 34 12.47 1.63 -9.40
C LEU A 34 12.24 0.69 -8.21
N ILE A 35 11.21 0.96 -7.42
CA ILE A 35 10.67 0.08 -6.37
C ILE A 35 9.14 0.03 -6.52
N PRO A 36 8.49 -1.15 -6.64
CA PRO A 36 9.10 -2.48 -6.85
C PRO A 36 9.92 -2.58 -8.13
N TYR A 37 10.96 -3.43 -8.13
CA TYR A 37 11.76 -3.67 -9.33
C TYR A 37 10.95 -4.46 -10.37
N PRO A 38 10.91 -3.99 -11.64
CA PRO A 38 10.11 -4.64 -12.67
C PRO A 38 10.59 -6.05 -13.04
N ASN A 39 9.65 -6.92 -13.39
CA ASN A 39 9.95 -8.29 -13.77
C ASN A 39 10.67 -8.42 -15.14
N ALA A 40 10.48 -7.48 -16.05
CA ALA A 40 11.24 -7.44 -17.32
C ALA A 40 11.52 -5.99 -17.74
N VAL A 41 12.78 -5.71 -18.01
CA VAL A 41 13.26 -4.40 -18.51
C VAL A 41 14.13 -4.61 -19.74
N SER A 42 13.80 -3.94 -20.84
CA SER A 42 14.57 -3.93 -22.08
C SER A 42 14.99 -2.49 -22.39
N PRO A 43 16.19 -2.06 -21.96
CA PRO A 43 16.65 -0.70 -22.16
C PRO A 43 16.96 -0.41 -23.64
N SER A 44 16.84 0.87 -24.03
CA SER A 44 17.36 1.39 -25.29
C SER A 44 18.49 2.40 -25.03
N VAL A 45 19.31 2.65 -26.03
CA VAL A 45 20.38 3.67 -25.97
C VAL A 45 19.90 5.07 -26.35
N GLU A 46 18.69 5.18 -26.85
CA GLU A 46 18.05 6.43 -27.21
C GLU A 46 17.55 7.18 -25.96
N VAL A 47 17.20 8.46 -26.14
CA VAL A 47 16.62 9.28 -25.05
C VAL A 47 15.38 9.99 -25.52
N LEU A 48 14.39 10.07 -24.66
CA LEU A 48 13.19 10.87 -24.88
C LEU A 48 13.46 12.31 -24.46
N ASN A 49 13.40 13.26 -25.38
CA ASN A 49 13.36 14.67 -25.04
C ASN A 49 11.94 15.04 -24.57
N VAL A 50 11.81 15.42 -23.29
CA VAL A 50 10.47 15.72 -22.69
C VAL A 50 9.72 16.83 -23.43
N LYS A 51 10.43 17.78 -24.09
CA LYS A 51 9.83 18.85 -24.89
C LYS A 51 9.08 18.34 -26.13
N LYS A 52 9.35 17.09 -26.55
CA LYS A 52 8.65 16.48 -27.69
C LYS A 52 7.21 16.07 -27.30
N ILE A 53 6.96 15.74 -26.05
CA ILE A 53 5.61 15.37 -25.59
C ILE A 53 4.71 16.61 -25.56
N LYS A 54 3.55 16.52 -26.20
CA LYS A 54 2.59 17.63 -26.38
C LYS A 54 1.19 17.30 -25.87
N SER A 55 0.87 16.03 -25.69
CA SER A 55 -0.45 15.61 -25.23
C SER A 55 -0.40 14.29 -24.47
N ILE A 56 -1.44 14.08 -23.66
CA ILE A 56 -1.78 12.79 -23.08
C ILE A 56 -3.05 12.33 -23.79
N GLN A 57 -3.07 11.09 -24.29
CA GLN A 57 -4.14 10.54 -25.10
C GLN A 57 -4.74 9.32 -24.42
N PHE A 58 -6.06 9.23 -24.43
CA PHE A 58 -6.82 8.12 -23.87
C PHE A 58 -8.21 8.05 -24.51
N ASP A 59 -8.92 6.96 -24.28
CA ASP A 59 -10.33 6.85 -24.66
C ASP A 59 -11.20 7.71 -23.73
N GLU A 60 -11.73 8.83 -24.25
CA GLU A 60 -12.56 9.77 -23.48
C GLU A 60 -13.92 9.16 -23.04
N SER A 61 -14.33 8.03 -23.61
CA SER A 61 -15.52 7.31 -23.16
C SER A 61 -15.28 6.53 -21.85
N ASN A 62 -14.01 6.32 -21.47
CA ASN A 62 -13.61 5.64 -20.24
C ASN A 62 -13.26 6.67 -19.14
N SER A 63 -14.20 6.93 -18.23
CA SER A 63 -14.03 7.92 -17.15
C SER A 63 -12.79 7.67 -16.28
N THR A 64 -12.42 6.40 -16.07
CA THR A 64 -11.23 6.05 -15.28
C THR A 64 -9.94 6.47 -15.98
N LEU A 65 -9.84 6.29 -17.31
CA LEU A 65 -8.68 6.75 -18.07
C LEU A 65 -8.64 8.29 -18.16
N VAL A 66 -9.81 8.94 -18.17
CA VAL A 66 -9.92 10.42 -18.11
C VAL A 66 -9.31 10.93 -16.80
N GLU A 67 -9.72 10.37 -15.65
CA GLU A 67 -9.17 10.75 -14.34
C GLU A 67 -7.65 10.54 -14.28
N MET A 68 -7.16 9.37 -14.72
CA MET A 68 -5.72 9.10 -14.79
C MET A 68 -4.97 10.10 -15.69
N GLY A 69 -5.59 10.47 -16.82
CA GLY A 69 -5.01 11.45 -17.74
C GLY A 69 -4.87 12.84 -17.11
N LEU A 70 -5.85 13.28 -16.32
CA LEU A 70 -5.85 14.53 -15.59
C LEU A 70 -4.77 14.52 -14.49
N ASP A 71 -4.68 13.44 -13.71
CA ASP A 71 -3.68 13.29 -12.66
C ASP A 71 -2.26 13.29 -13.25
N LEU A 72 -2.04 12.52 -14.32
CA LEU A 72 -0.76 12.46 -15.02
C LEU A 72 -0.39 13.82 -15.67
N GLN A 73 -1.36 14.58 -16.19
CA GLN A 73 -1.13 15.93 -16.71
C GLN A 73 -0.59 16.85 -15.62
N SER A 74 -1.24 16.83 -14.46
CA SER A 74 -0.86 17.63 -13.30
C SER A 74 0.55 17.25 -12.83
N PHE A 75 0.82 15.95 -12.71
CA PHE A 75 2.12 15.41 -12.32
C PHE A 75 3.22 15.78 -13.33
N TRP A 76 2.96 15.59 -14.63
CA TRP A 76 3.90 15.94 -15.71
C TRP A 76 4.26 17.42 -15.66
N THR A 77 3.27 18.29 -15.56
CA THR A 77 3.46 19.74 -15.53
C THR A 77 4.29 20.17 -14.32
N ALA A 78 3.99 19.61 -13.14
CA ALA A 78 4.72 19.90 -11.90
C ALA A 78 6.23 19.56 -11.99
N HIS A 79 6.56 18.42 -12.61
CA HIS A 79 7.94 17.91 -12.64
C HIS A 79 8.74 18.39 -13.86
N THR A 80 8.09 18.62 -15.00
CA THR A 80 8.79 19.03 -16.23
C THR A 80 8.70 20.53 -16.54
N GLN A 81 7.78 21.23 -15.87
CA GLN A 81 7.40 22.61 -16.16
C GLN A 81 6.90 22.82 -17.62
N LEU A 82 6.38 21.75 -18.24
CA LEU A 82 5.83 21.76 -19.60
C LEU A 82 4.36 21.40 -19.55
N GLU A 83 3.52 22.26 -20.12
CA GLU A 83 2.11 21.96 -20.30
C GLU A 83 1.91 20.95 -21.42
N VAL A 84 0.99 20.01 -21.22
CA VAL A 84 0.55 19.03 -22.22
C VAL A 84 -0.97 19.05 -22.33
N GLY A 85 -1.51 18.95 -23.54
CA GLY A 85 -2.96 18.90 -23.76
C GLY A 85 -3.52 17.49 -23.50
N LEU A 86 -4.79 17.41 -23.13
CA LEU A 86 -5.54 16.16 -23.09
C LEU A 86 -6.25 15.97 -24.44
N LYS A 87 -6.24 14.76 -24.99
CA LYS A 87 -6.84 14.44 -26.28
C LYS A 87 -7.47 13.05 -26.28
N ASN A 88 -8.53 12.90 -27.05
CA ASN A 88 -9.04 11.58 -27.36
C ASN A 88 -7.99 10.76 -28.12
N LYS A 89 -7.99 9.45 -27.88
CA LYS A 89 -7.12 8.49 -28.56
C LYS A 89 -7.20 8.64 -30.08
N SER A 90 -6.03 8.67 -30.73
CA SER A 90 -5.90 8.67 -32.18
C SER A 90 -4.93 7.59 -32.63
N GLU A 91 -4.94 7.25 -33.93
CA GLU A 91 -3.97 6.30 -34.50
C GLU A 91 -2.52 6.83 -34.46
N ASN A 92 -2.35 8.15 -34.38
CA ASN A 92 -1.04 8.79 -34.31
C ASN A 92 -0.66 9.14 -32.87
N ASN A 93 0.17 8.32 -32.25
CA ASN A 93 0.67 8.49 -30.90
C ASN A 93 1.99 9.31 -30.84
N SER A 94 2.46 9.88 -31.95
CA SER A 94 3.66 10.70 -31.98
C SER A 94 3.53 11.92 -31.09
N ASN A 95 4.55 12.21 -30.31
CA ASN A 95 4.60 13.34 -29.38
C ASN A 95 3.54 13.28 -28.26
N ALA A 96 3.13 12.09 -27.87
CA ALA A 96 2.11 11.87 -26.87
C ALA A 96 2.50 10.82 -25.82
N ILE A 97 1.83 10.89 -24.68
CA ILE A 97 1.70 9.78 -23.73
C ILE A 97 0.34 9.15 -23.99
N SER A 98 0.30 7.87 -24.36
CA SER A 98 -0.95 7.13 -24.62
C SER A 98 -1.27 6.18 -23.48
N LEU A 99 -2.50 6.26 -22.94
CA LEU A 99 -3.04 5.37 -21.93
C LEU A 99 -4.06 4.44 -22.58
N GLU A 100 -3.80 3.14 -22.59
CA GLU A 100 -4.62 2.19 -23.36
C GLU A 100 -4.89 0.92 -22.57
N ILE A 101 -6.12 0.46 -22.57
CA ILE A 101 -6.48 -0.89 -22.15
C ILE A 101 -6.35 -1.81 -23.35
N LYS A 102 -5.62 -2.92 -23.19
CA LYS A 102 -5.38 -3.91 -24.23
C LYS A 102 -5.49 -5.32 -23.64
N ASP A 103 -6.24 -6.19 -24.29
CA ASP A 103 -6.29 -7.60 -23.91
C ASP A 103 -4.99 -8.31 -24.30
N PHE A 104 -4.29 -8.85 -23.32
CA PHE A 104 -3.06 -9.61 -23.46
C PHE A 104 -3.27 -11.13 -23.28
N SER A 105 -4.48 -11.60 -23.25
CA SER A 105 -4.88 -13.01 -23.08
C SER A 105 -4.14 -13.73 -21.95
N ASN A 106 -4.83 -14.12 -20.90
CA ASN A 106 -4.29 -14.85 -19.74
C ASN A 106 -3.26 -14.13 -18.87
N GLN A 107 -3.13 -12.81 -18.96
CA GLN A 107 -2.30 -12.03 -18.06
C GLN A 107 -3.07 -11.61 -16.80
N ASN A 108 -2.31 -11.27 -15.74
CA ASN A 108 -2.85 -10.69 -14.52
C ASN A 108 -3.56 -9.37 -14.81
N GLU A 109 -4.63 -9.04 -14.09
CA GLU A 109 -5.39 -7.78 -14.26
C GLU A 109 -4.53 -6.52 -14.12
N GLU A 110 -3.47 -6.57 -13.30
CA GLU A 110 -2.51 -5.48 -13.11
C GLU A 110 -1.31 -5.53 -14.08
N TYR A 111 -1.28 -6.48 -15.05
CA TYR A 111 -0.23 -6.53 -16.07
C TYR A 111 -0.21 -5.25 -16.90
N TYR A 112 0.99 -4.74 -17.17
CA TYR A 112 1.19 -3.60 -18.06
C TYR A 112 2.48 -3.71 -18.89
N GLN A 113 2.49 -2.98 -20.01
CA GLN A 113 3.67 -2.64 -20.78
C GLN A 113 3.85 -1.12 -20.79
N LEU A 114 5.01 -0.62 -20.39
CA LEU A 114 5.43 0.76 -20.55
C LEU A 114 6.49 0.83 -21.64
N GLN A 115 6.16 1.45 -22.76
CA GLN A 115 7.04 1.61 -23.92
C GLN A 115 7.42 3.08 -24.05
N MET A 116 8.71 3.39 -23.92
CA MET A 116 9.25 4.74 -24.00
C MET A 116 10.19 4.85 -25.21
N GLY A 117 9.79 5.59 -26.22
CA GLY A 117 10.58 5.90 -27.41
C GLY A 117 11.08 7.34 -27.38
N GLU A 118 11.79 7.79 -28.44
CA GLU A 118 12.39 9.13 -28.53
C GLU A 118 11.38 10.29 -28.48
N ASN A 119 10.14 10.05 -28.84
CA ASN A 119 9.09 11.08 -28.98
C ASN A 119 7.70 10.62 -28.56
N GLN A 120 7.58 9.48 -27.91
CA GLN A 120 6.30 8.94 -27.45
C GLN A 120 6.49 8.07 -26.22
N ILE A 121 5.44 7.97 -25.41
CA ILE A 121 5.31 7.04 -24.30
C ILE A 121 3.97 6.32 -24.49
N THR A 122 3.97 5.00 -24.41
CA THR A 122 2.73 4.20 -24.47
C THR A 122 2.63 3.33 -23.24
N ILE A 123 1.52 3.41 -22.53
CA ILE A 123 1.19 2.56 -21.38
C ILE A 123 0.00 1.70 -21.79
N LEU A 124 0.24 0.41 -21.91
CA LEU A 124 -0.75 -0.61 -22.23
C LEU A 124 -1.02 -1.43 -20.97
N GLY A 125 -2.24 -1.50 -20.49
CA GLY A 125 -2.61 -2.35 -19.34
C GLY A 125 -3.65 -3.40 -19.72
N GLN A 126 -3.58 -4.57 -19.09
CA GLN A 126 -4.62 -5.62 -19.21
C GLN A 126 -5.99 -5.07 -18.82
N THR A 127 -6.03 -4.24 -17.78
CA THR A 127 -7.20 -3.50 -17.32
C THR A 127 -6.80 -2.06 -16.99
N ALA A 128 -7.75 -1.24 -16.55
CA ALA A 128 -7.45 0.08 -16.01
C ALA A 128 -6.47 0.04 -14.83
N ALA A 129 -6.51 -1.02 -14.00
CA ALA A 129 -5.52 -1.21 -12.93
C ALA A 129 -4.10 -1.38 -13.48
N GLY A 130 -3.92 -2.19 -14.53
CA GLY A 130 -2.63 -2.34 -15.21
C GLY A 130 -2.11 -1.01 -15.77
N VAL A 131 -2.98 -0.22 -16.44
CA VAL A 131 -2.61 1.13 -16.91
C VAL A 131 -2.14 2.00 -15.73
N TYR A 132 -2.87 1.99 -14.61
CA TYR A 132 -2.51 2.74 -13.42
C TYR A 132 -1.14 2.34 -12.85
N ARG A 133 -0.82 1.03 -12.78
CA ARG A 133 0.51 0.56 -12.34
C ARG A 133 1.63 1.03 -13.28
N GLY A 134 1.35 1.05 -14.58
CA GLY A 134 2.26 1.62 -15.58
C GLY A 134 2.47 3.14 -15.41
N VAL A 135 1.41 3.88 -15.11
CA VAL A 135 1.49 5.32 -14.77
C VAL A 135 2.35 5.53 -13.54
N LYS A 136 2.16 4.76 -12.46
CA LYS A 136 3.00 4.87 -11.24
C LYS A 136 4.47 4.56 -11.51
N THR A 137 4.78 3.64 -12.43
CA THR A 137 6.15 3.40 -12.86
C THR A 137 6.72 4.59 -13.63
N LEU A 138 5.94 5.19 -14.54
CA LEU A 138 6.36 6.40 -15.26
C LEU A 138 6.60 7.58 -14.29
N GLU A 139 5.73 7.76 -13.31
CA GLU A 139 5.89 8.79 -12.28
C GLU A 139 7.18 8.61 -11.48
N GLN A 140 7.53 7.38 -11.08
CA GLN A 140 8.81 7.11 -10.42
C GLN A 140 10.01 7.43 -11.35
N ILE A 141 9.97 7.04 -12.64
CA ILE A 141 11.01 7.37 -13.61
C ILE A 141 11.20 8.88 -13.70
N ILE A 142 10.10 9.63 -13.77
CA ILE A 142 10.13 11.09 -13.86
C ILE A 142 10.72 11.68 -12.56
N SER A 143 10.23 11.29 -11.40
CA SER A 143 10.69 11.79 -10.10
C SER A 143 12.17 11.54 -9.88
N LEU A 144 12.65 10.32 -10.11
CA LEU A 144 14.05 9.94 -9.95
C LEU A 144 14.97 10.65 -10.95
N SER A 145 14.47 10.95 -12.15
CA SER A 145 15.22 11.74 -13.15
C SER A 145 15.30 13.21 -12.78
N HIS A 146 14.27 13.76 -12.13
CA HIS A 146 14.25 15.15 -11.66
C HIS A 146 15.22 15.38 -10.50
N LEU A 147 15.22 14.46 -9.54
CA LEU A 147 15.94 14.61 -8.29
C LEU A 147 17.46 14.31 -8.40
N SER A 148 17.92 13.84 -9.55
CA SER A 148 19.36 13.61 -9.81
C SER A 148 20.21 14.89 -10.00
N GLY A 149 19.71 16.04 -9.54
CA GLY A 149 20.46 17.31 -9.45
C GLY A 149 20.22 18.31 -10.58
N MET A 150 19.18 18.12 -11.40
CA MET A 150 18.80 19.08 -12.46
C MET A 150 17.59 19.94 -12.02
N GLN A 151 17.65 21.24 -12.24
CA GLN A 151 16.51 22.15 -11.98
C GLN A 151 15.28 21.85 -12.84
N THR A 152 15.43 21.19 -13.98
CA THR A 152 14.34 20.76 -14.87
C THR A 152 14.75 19.48 -15.61
N ILE A 153 13.81 18.54 -15.74
CA ILE A 153 14.00 17.34 -16.55
C ILE A 153 14.06 17.72 -18.02
N LYS A 154 15.13 17.34 -18.71
CA LYS A 154 15.29 17.56 -20.17
C LYS A 154 15.08 16.28 -20.97
N ALA A 155 15.45 15.14 -20.40
CA ALA A 155 15.41 13.85 -21.07
C ALA A 155 15.06 12.73 -20.08
N LEU A 156 14.40 11.69 -20.59
CA LEU A 156 14.06 10.45 -19.87
C LEU A 156 14.71 9.26 -20.61
N PRO A 157 14.99 8.16 -19.91
CA PRO A 157 15.47 6.93 -20.51
C PRO A 157 14.41 6.33 -21.44
N THR A 158 14.85 5.59 -22.46
CA THR A 158 13.97 4.86 -23.36
C THR A 158 14.13 3.35 -23.21
N GLY A 159 13.11 2.61 -23.66
CA GLY A 159 13.06 1.16 -23.55
C GLY A 159 11.65 0.65 -23.27
N THR A 160 11.57 -0.60 -22.87
CA THR A 160 10.29 -1.24 -22.53
C THR A 160 10.37 -1.91 -21.18
N ILE A 161 9.32 -1.72 -20.38
CA ILE A 161 9.06 -2.47 -19.15
C ILE A 161 7.82 -3.32 -19.38
N GLU A 162 7.92 -4.63 -19.11
CA GLU A 162 6.78 -5.55 -19.06
C GLU A 162 6.68 -6.10 -17.65
N ASP A 163 5.53 -5.93 -16.99
CA ASP A 163 5.48 -6.14 -15.55
C ASP A 163 4.09 -6.56 -15.06
N ALA A 164 4.07 -7.36 -14.00
CA ALA A 164 2.90 -7.78 -13.27
C ALA A 164 3.29 -8.24 -11.87
N PRO A 165 2.40 -8.17 -10.87
CA PRO A 165 2.70 -8.64 -9.53
C PRO A 165 2.82 -10.16 -9.44
N VAL A 166 3.67 -10.65 -8.50
CA VAL A 166 3.73 -12.07 -8.15
C VAL A 166 2.51 -12.47 -7.32
N TYR A 167 2.11 -11.64 -6.37
CA TYR A 167 0.95 -11.88 -5.52
C TYR A 167 -0.19 -10.91 -5.82
N GLY A 168 -1.42 -11.44 -5.85
CA GLY A 168 -2.63 -10.65 -6.06
C GLY A 168 -2.97 -9.72 -4.91
N TYR A 169 -2.61 -10.09 -3.66
CA TYR A 169 -2.82 -9.27 -2.47
C TYR A 169 -1.49 -8.69 -1.97
N ARG A 170 -1.37 -7.38 -1.95
CA ARG A 170 -0.23 -6.65 -1.42
C ARG A 170 -0.76 -5.56 -0.50
N GLY A 171 -0.84 -5.90 0.78
CA GLY A 171 -1.52 -5.11 1.80
C GLY A 171 -0.59 -4.30 2.69
N ALA A 172 -1.17 -3.22 3.21
CA ALA A 172 -0.76 -2.60 4.44
C ALA A 172 -1.98 -2.54 5.36
N MET A 173 -1.80 -2.72 6.66
CA MET A 173 -2.83 -2.47 7.65
C MET A 173 -2.51 -1.20 8.42
N LEU A 174 -3.53 -0.43 8.79
CA LEU A 174 -3.45 0.70 9.68
C LEU A 174 -4.43 0.52 10.83
N ASP A 175 -3.89 0.44 12.04
CA ASP A 175 -4.67 0.52 13.26
C ASP A 175 -5.10 1.98 13.49
N VAL A 176 -6.41 2.22 13.48
CA VAL A 176 -7.00 3.52 13.79
C VAL A 176 -7.73 3.50 15.14
N SER A 177 -7.61 2.39 15.88
CA SER A 177 -8.32 2.14 17.13
C SER A 177 -7.51 2.51 18.36
N ARG A 178 -6.20 2.17 18.40
CA ARG A 178 -5.33 2.54 19.51
C ARG A 178 -5.11 4.04 19.54
N HIS A 179 -4.84 4.67 18.38
CA HIS A 179 -4.93 6.11 18.17
C HIS A 179 -5.80 6.39 16.94
N PHE A 180 -6.52 7.51 16.96
CA PHE A 180 -7.41 7.88 15.87
C PHE A 180 -6.69 8.78 14.87
N PHE A 181 -6.80 8.45 13.58
CA PHE A 181 -6.26 9.24 12.48
C PHE A 181 -7.39 9.79 11.61
N SER A 182 -7.28 11.05 11.22
CA SER A 182 -8.28 11.74 10.41
C SER A 182 -8.40 11.15 9.00
N VAL A 183 -9.49 11.49 8.31
CA VAL A 183 -9.71 11.11 6.90
C VAL A 183 -8.54 11.56 6.02
N GLU A 184 -7.99 12.75 6.26
CA GLU A 184 -6.89 13.31 5.46
C GLU A 184 -5.57 12.55 5.69
N GLU A 185 -5.30 12.09 6.91
CA GLU A 185 -4.12 11.27 7.21
C GLU A 185 -4.22 9.89 6.54
N VAL A 186 -5.40 9.26 6.58
CA VAL A 186 -5.64 8.00 5.86
C VAL A 186 -5.48 8.18 4.34
N LYS A 187 -5.98 9.28 3.77
CA LYS A 187 -5.79 9.59 2.36
C LYS A 187 -4.31 9.81 2.01
N ARG A 188 -3.57 10.52 2.87
CA ARG A 188 -2.13 10.71 2.69
C ARG A 188 -1.39 9.37 2.70
N TYR A 189 -1.78 8.45 3.58
CA TYR A 189 -1.22 7.10 3.59
C TYR A 189 -1.56 6.34 2.30
N LEU A 190 -2.81 6.40 1.82
CA LEU A 190 -3.23 5.81 0.54
C LEU A 190 -2.43 6.35 -0.66
N ASP A 191 -2.08 7.63 -0.67
CA ASP A 191 -1.23 8.23 -1.71
C ASP A 191 0.13 7.55 -1.75
N LEU A 192 0.78 7.40 -0.59
CA LEU A 192 2.08 6.75 -0.48
C LEU A 192 2.03 5.27 -0.86
N LEU A 193 0.99 4.54 -0.42
CA LEU A 193 0.77 3.14 -0.79
C LEU A 193 0.67 2.98 -2.31
N SER A 194 -0.03 3.90 -2.99
CA SER A 194 -0.25 3.84 -4.43
C SER A 194 1.03 3.97 -5.25
N ILE A 195 1.98 4.82 -4.82
CA ILE A 195 3.28 5.01 -5.47
C ILE A 195 4.03 3.68 -5.56
N TYR A 196 3.94 2.86 -4.51
CA TYR A 196 4.63 1.59 -4.38
C TYR A 196 3.76 0.37 -4.72
N LYS A 197 2.67 0.56 -5.47
CA LYS A 197 1.81 -0.50 -6.03
C LYS A 197 1.17 -1.43 -4.98
N ILE A 198 1.02 -0.98 -3.74
CA ILE A 198 0.15 -1.63 -2.75
C ILE A 198 -1.29 -1.53 -3.25
N ASN A 199 -2.08 -2.59 -3.09
CA ASN A 199 -3.44 -2.64 -3.61
C ASN A 199 -4.53 -2.97 -2.58
N PHE A 200 -4.15 -3.17 -1.31
CA PHE A 200 -5.09 -3.31 -0.20
C PHE A 200 -4.67 -2.42 0.97
N LEU A 201 -5.64 -1.76 1.58
CA LEU A 201 -5.50 -1.14 2.89
C LEU A 201 -6.50 -1.79 3.85
N HIS A 202 -5.99 -2.53 4.80
CA HIS A 202 -6.73 -3.09 5.90
C HIS A 202 -6.86 -2.03 7.00
N LEU A 203 -8.09 -1.70 7.38
CA LEU A 203 -8.39 -0.74 8.45
C LEU A 203 -8.89 -1.48 9.69
N HIS A 204 -8.10 -1.44 10.75
CA HIS A 204 -8.47 -1.98 12.06
C HIS A 204 -9.33 -0.94 12.81
N LEU A 205 -10.68 -1.11 12.71
CA LEU A 205 -11.66 -0.08 13.06
C LEU A 205 -12.19 -0.17 14.49
N SER A 206 -11.87 -1.24 15.21
CA SER A 206 -12.32 -1.41 16.59
C SER A 206 -11.35 -2.24 17.41
N ASP A 207 -11.15 -1.81 18.66
CA ASP A 207 -10.34 -2.52 19.66
C ASP A 207 -10.79 -2.15 21.08
N ASP A 208 -10.02 -2.56 22.09
CA ASP A 208 -10.30 -2.26 23.49
C ASP A 208 -10.32 -0.75 23.79
N GLN A 209 -9.46 0.03 23.12
CA GLN A 209 -9.29 1.46 23.35
C GLN A 209 -10.27 2.33 22.57
N GLY A 210 -10.75 1.84 21.41
CA GLY A 210 -11.57 2.67 20.55
C GLY A 210 -12.47 1.92 19.58
N TRP A 211 -13.64 2.49 19.31
CA TRP A 211 -14.52 2.11 18.22
C TRP A 211 -14.59 3.26 17.20
N ARG A 212 -14.15 3.04 15.98
CA ARG A 212 -13.83 4.13 15.04
C ARG A 212 -14.76 4.27 13.84
N ILE A 213 -15.86 3.53 13.78
CA ILE A 213 -16.83 3.58 12.69
C ILE A 213 -18.27 3.74 13.17
N GLU A 214 -19.01 4.71 12.60
CA GLU A 214 -20.43 4.90 12.91
C GLU A 214 -21.27 3.70 12.48
N ILE A 215 -22.00 3.12 13.45
CA ILE A 215 -23.03 2.10 13.25
C ILE A 215 -24.37 2.70 13.69
N LYS A 216 -25.27 2.95 12.76
CA LYS A 216 -26.53 3.63 13.03
C LYS A 216 -27.45 2.85 13.96
N ALA A 217 -27.44 1.52 13.84
CA ALA A 217 -28.18 0.64 14.74
C ALA A 217 -27.62 0.66 16.19
N TRP A 218 -26.34 1.05 16.35
CA TRP A 218 -25.63 1.02 17.64
C TRP A 218 -24.88 2.33 17.92
N PRO A 219 -25.58 3.48 18.06
CA PRO A 219 -24.96 4.82 18.09
C PRO A 219 -24.04 5.08 19.31
N LYS A 220 -24.16 4.33 20.41
CA LYS A 220 -23.27 4.48 21.55
C LYS A 220 -21.85 3.97 21.26
N LEU A 221 -21.64 3.14 20.26
CA LEU A 221 -20.31 2.65 19.89
C LEU A 221 -19.35 3.82 19.63
N THR A 222 -19.78 4.83 18.90
CA THR A 222 -18.97 6.04 18.62
C THR A 222 -19.11 7.08 19.73
N SER A 223 -20.33 7.33 20.22
CA SER A 223 -20.55 8.38 21.23
C SER A 223 -19.99 8.06 22.61
N ILE A 224 -19.65 6.80 22.90
CA ILE A 224 -18.97 6.35 24.11
C ILE A 224 -17.64 5.69 23.75
N GLY A 225 -17.64 4.59 22.97
CA GLY A 225 -16.45 3.82 22.63
C GLY A 225 -15.44 4.56 21.74
N GLY A 226 -15.87 5.62 21.04
CA GLY A 226 -14.98 6.46 20.23
C GLY A 226 -14.34 7.63 20.99
N LYS A 227 -14.59 7.80 22.30
CA LYS A 227 -14.19 9.01 23.04
C LYS A 227 -12.74 9.07 23.45
N THR A 228 -12.07 7.96 23.54
CA THR A 228 -10.71 7.88 24.09
C THR A 228 -9.80 7.05 23.20
N GLU A 229 -8.53 7.04 23.53
CA GLU A 229 -7.47 6.29 22.88
C GLU A 229 -6.40 5.87 23.91
N VAL A 230 -5.32 5.23 23.49
CA VAL A 230 -4.19 4.90 24.37
C VAL A 230 -3.69 6.18 25.05
N GLY A 231 -3.36 6.08 26.34
CA GLY A 231 -2.94 7.24 27.13
C GLY A 231 -4.07 8.12 27.63
N GLY A 232 -5.30 7.96 27.12
CA GLY A 232 -6.50 8.64 27.60
C GLY A 232 -6.76 10.01 26.97
N ALA A 233 -6.11 10.34 25.86
CA ALA A 233 -6.43 11.53 25.08
C ALA A 233 -7.82 11.40 24.41
N GLU A 234 -8.30 12.47 23.80
CA GLU A 234 -9.55 12.51 23.07
C GLU A 234 -9.42 11.69 21.77
N GLY A 235 -10.26 10.66 21.65
CA GLY A 235 -10.31 9.84 20.44
C GLY A 235 -11.11 10.48 19.31
N GLY A 236 -11.57 9.66 18.39
CA GLY A 236 -12.38 10.08 17.25
C GLY A 236 -13.08 8.90 16.60
N PHE A 237 -13.81 9.16 15.54
CA PHE A 237 -14.44 8.12 14.72
C PHE A 237 -14.78 8.65 13.33
N TYR A 238 -14.93 7.76 12.37
CA TYR A 238 -15.45 8.07 11.04
C TYR A 238 -16.98 7.96 11.04
N THR A 239 -17.66 8.99 10.55
CA THR A 239 -19.05 8.85 10.14
C THR A 239 -19.13 7.90 8.95
N GLN A 240 -20.32 7.40 8.62
CA GLN A 240 -20.50 6.60 7.41
C GLN A 240 -20.16 7.38 6.12
N LEU A 241 -20.25 8.72 6.15
CA LEU A 241 -19.82 9.56 5.02
C LEU A 241 -18.30 9.62 4.91
N ASP A 242 -17.59 9.82 6.03
CA ASP A 242 -16.14 9.82 6.09
C ASP A 242 -15.56 8.47 5.60
N TYR A 243 -16.13 7.37 6.08
CA TYR A 243 -15.70 6.04 5.65
C TYR A 243 -15.92 5.81 4.15
N LYS A 244 -17.08 6.20 3.61
CA LYS A 244 -17.35 6.14 2.16
C LYS A 244 -16.39 7.03 1.37
N GLU A 245 -15.99 8.17 1.89
CA GLU A 245 -15.00 9.05 1.28
C GLU A 245 -13.63 8.36 1.20
N ILE A 246 -13.18 7.72 2.29
CA ILE A 246 -11.94 6.91 2.30
C ILE A 246 -12.02 5.80 1.26
N VAL A 247 -13.12 5.04 1.22
CA VAL A 247 -13.33 3.95 0.25
C VAL A 247 -13.26 4.45 -1.18
N ALA A 248 -13.97 5.53 -1.50
CA ALA A 248 -13.97 6.12 -2.85
C ALA A 248 -12.59 6.67 -3.24
N TYR A 249 -11.86 7.25 -2.28
CA TYR A 249 -10.50 7.76 -2.50
C TYR A 249 -9.50 6.63 -2.79
N ALA A 250 -9.60 5.52 -2.05
CA ALA A 250 -8.81 4.31 -2.27
C ALA A 250 -9.09 3.68 -3.63
N GLN A 251 -10.39 3.58 -4.03
CA GLN A 251 -10.79 3.01 -5.32
C GLN A 251 -10.17 3.73 -6.52
N ARG A 252 -10.09 5.07 -6.50
CA ARG A 252 -9.41 5.84 -7.55
C ARG A 252 -7.92 5.54 -7.66
N ARG A 253 -7.31 4.94 -6.63
CA ARG A 253 -5.91 4.50 -6.57
C ARG A 253 -5.75 3.00 -6.80
N PHE A 254 -6.84 2.31 -7.14
CA PHE A 254 -6.86 0.84 -7.25
C PHE A 254 -6.35 0.18 -5.97
N ILE A 255 -6.75 0.74 -4.83
CA ILE A 255 -6.57 0.18 -3.50
C ILE A 255 -7.94 -0.21 -2.96
N THR A 256 -8.06 -1.45 -2.50
CA THR A 256 -9.28 -1.98 -1.90
C THR A 256 -9.19 -1.84 -0.38
N ILE A 257 -10.21 -1.25 0.23
CA ILE A 257 -10.32 -1.22 1.70
C ILE A 257 -10.82 -2.59 2.19
N VAL A 258 -10.14 -3.14 3.19
CA VAL A 258 -10.57 -4.30 3.97
C VAL A 258 -10.93 -3.80 5.37
N PRO A 259 -12.22 -3.75 5.74
CA PRO A 259 -12.61 -3.36 7.09
C PRO A 259 -12.39 -4.52 8.06
N GLU A 260 -11.88 -4.20 9.24
CA GLU A 260 -11.83 -5.13 10.37
C GLU A 260 -12.67 -4.62 11.54
N ILE A 261 -13.44 -5.54 12.09
CA ILE A 261 -14.03 -5.44 13.41
C ILE A 261 -13.56 -6.65 14.19
N ASP A 262 -12.70 -6.43 15.14
CA ASP A 262 -12.13 -7.51 15.93
C ASP A 262 -13.14 -8.08 16.94
N MET A 263 -13.16 -9.42 17.03
CA MET A 263 -14.09 -10.15 17.89
C MET A 263 -13.69 -11.63 18.02
N PRO A 264 -14.00 -12.32 19.14
CA PRO A 264 -14.75 -11.83 20.31
C PRO A 264 -13.88 -11.07 21.32
N GLY A 265 -12.54 -11.18 21.25
CA GLY A 265 -11.57 -10.38 22.00
C GLY A 265 -11.50 -8.94 21.48
N HIS A 266 -10.64 -8.11 22.06
CA HIS A 266 -10.39 -6.72 21.62
C HIS A 266 -11.67 -5.87 21.53
N THR A 267 -12.60 -6.04 22.45
CA THR A 267 -13.97 -5.49 22.35
C THR A 267 -14.36 -4.56 23.48
N ASN A 268 -13.42 -4.14 24.36
CA ASN A 268 -13.77 -3.34 25.53
C ASN A 268 -14.49 -2.03 25.18
N ALA A 269 -14.16 -1.36 24.08
CA ALA A 269 -14.87 -0.15 23.64
C ALA A 269 -16.37 -0.43 23.40
N ALA A 270 -16.70 -1.56 22.78
CA ALA A 270 -18.09 -2.00 22.61
C ALA A 270 -18.75 -2.38 23.94
N LEU A 271 -18.03 -3.09 24.83
CA LEU A 271 -18.51 -3.49 26.16
C LEU A 271 -18.73 -2.29 27.08
N ALA A 272 -17.95 -1.23 26.96
CA ALA A 272 -18.13 0.04 27.64
C ALA A 272 -19.32 0.84 27.08
N SER A 273 -19.65 0.62 25.82
CA SER A 273 -20.79 1.29 25.16
C SER A 273 -22.14 0.66 25.48
N TYR A 274 -22.18 -0.66 25.64
CA TYR A 274 -23.43 -1.44 25.84
C TYR A 274 -23.25 -2.53 26.88
N ALA A 275 -23.88 -2.33 28.04
CA ALA A 275 -23.89 -3.31 29.15
C ALA A 275 -24.38 -4.69 28.69
N GLU A 276 -25.35 -4.70 27.78
CA GLU A 276 -26.02 -5.91 27.30
C GLU A 276 -25.08 -6.86 26.52
N LEU A 277 -23.97 -6.35 25.99
CA LEU A 277 -22.95 -7.17 25.31
C LEU A 277 -22.04 -7.92 26.29
N ASN A 278 -22.02 -7.50 27.56
CA ASN A 278 -21.33 -8.18 28.67
C ASN A 278 -22.14 -9.34 29.22
N CYS A 279 -21.51 -10.46 29.60
CA CYS A 279 -22.20 -11.61 30.18
C CYS A 279 -22.86 -11.28 31.51
N ASP A 280 -22.29 -10.39 32.30
CA ASP A 280 -22.80 -9.92 33.58
C ASP A 280 -23.80 -8.75 33.48
N ASN A 281 -24.06 -8.25 32.27
CA ASN A 281 -24.86 -7.05 32.00
C ASN A 281 -24.34 -5.78 32.74
N GLN A 282 -23.05 -5.73 33.09
CA GLN A 282 -22.43 -4.57 33.71
C GLN A 282 -21.66 -3.78 32.69
N ILE A 283 -21.81 -2.45 32.71
CA ILE A 283 -21.05 -1.56 31.87
C ILE A 283 -19.56 -1.63 32.26
N LYS A 284 -18.67 -1.71 31.30
CA LYS A 284 -17.22 -1.66 31.53
C LYS A 284 -16.73 -0.21 31.48
N ALA A 285 -15.61 0.06 32.14
CA ALA A 285 -14.92 1.34 31.99
C ALA A 285 -14.24 1.40 30.61
N LEU A 286 -14.10 2.61 30.06
CA LEU A 286 -13.23 2.83 28.89
C LEU A 286 -11.80 2.44 29.25
N TYR A 287 -11.10 1.84 28.29
CA TYR A 287 -9.73 1.37 28.47
C TYR A 287 -8.76 2.26 27.70
N THR A 288 -7.63 2.59 28.31
CA THR A 288 -6.61 3.48 27.72
C THR A 288 -5.21 2.91 27.86
N GLY A 289 -5.08 1.66 28.28
CA GLY A 289 -3.81 0.94 28.38
C GLY A 289 -3.46 0.21 27.09
N MET A 290 -2.41 -0.61 27.14
CA MET A 290 -1.91 -1.40 26.01
C MET A 290 -1.95 -2.93 26.26
N GLU A 291 -2.53 -3.38 27.38
CA GLU A 291 -2.69 -4.81 27.63
C GLU A 291 -3.78 -5.39 26.74
N VAL A 292 -3.63 -6.65 26.34
CA VAL A 292 -4.51 -7.36 25.40
C VAL A 292 -5.09 -8.63 26.03
N GLY A 293 -6.10 -9.22 25.38
CA GLY A 293 -6.64 -10.53 25.72
C GLY A 293 -7.56 -10.58 26.96
N PHE A 294 -7.95 -9.46 27.54
CA PHE A 294 -8.78 -9.37 28.77
C PHE A 294 -10.26 -9.17 28.52
N SER A 295 -10.66 -8.76 27.31
CA SER A 295 -12.06 -8.48 26.96
C SER A 295 -12.65 -9.58 26.07
N THR A 296 -13.97 -9.77 26.14
CA THR A 296 -14.70 -10.69 25.25
C THR A 296 -16.18 -10.36 25.21
N LEU A 297 -16.78 -10.41 24.02
CA LEU A 297 -18.23 -10.41 23.84
C LEU A 297 -18.88 -11.63 24.49
N CYS A 298 -20.08 -11.47 25.04
CA CYS A 298 -20.79 -12.59 25.64
C CYS A 298 -21.34 -13.56 24.59
N VAL A 299 -20.63 -14.67 24.38
CA VAL A 299 -20.88 -15.67 23.35
C VAL A 299 -22.25 -16.37 23.45
N ASP A 300 -22.81 -16.47 24.64
CA ASP A 300 -24.09 -17.19 24.88
C ASP A 300 -25.33 -16.35 24.64
N LYS A 301 -25.19 -15.05 24.35
CA LYS A 301 -26.34 -14.16 24.12
C LYS A 301 -26.67 -14.03 22.63
N GLU A 302 -27.90 -14.25 22.25
CA GLU A 302 -28.39 -13.99 20.90
C GLU A 302 -28.27 -12.51 20.50
N LEU A 303 -28.33 -11.60 21.47
CA LEU A 303 -28.11 -10.17 21.24
C LEU A 303 -26.71 -9.88 20.69
N THR A 304 -25.70 -10.62 21.13
CA THR A 304 -24.31 -10.50 20.60
C THR A 304 -24.28 -10.78 19.11
N TYR A 305 -24.95 -11.81 18.63
CA TYR A 305 -24.99 -12.13 17.21
C TYR A 305 -25.86 -11.17 16.40
N LYS A 306 -26.91 -10.62 17.01
CA LYS A 306 -27.67 -9.52 16.41
C LYS A 306 -26.76 -8.28 16.24
N PHE A 307 -26.00 -7.93 17.28
CA PHE A 307 -25.02 -6.85 17.22
C PHE A 307 -24.03 -7.06 16.09
N VAL A 308 -23.38 -8.23 16.01
CA VAL A 308 -22.44 -8.57 14.94
C VAL A 308 -23.09 -8.49 13.57
N ALA A 309 -24.32 -9.02 13.42
CA ALA A 309 -25.02 -8.97 12.12
C ALA A 309 -25.33 -7.54 11.68
N ASP A 310 -25.78 -6.67 12.58
CA ASP A 310 -26.06 -5.27 12.29
C ASP A 310 -24.76 -4.54 11.87
N VAL A 311 -23.65 -4.74 12.60
CA VAL A 311 -22.34 -4.14 12.32
C VAL A 311 -21.79 -4.58 10.96
N VAL A 312 -21.73 -5.89 10.73
CA VAL A 312 -21.22 -6.46 9.46
C VAL A 312 -22.09 -6.00 8.30
N SER A 313 -23.40 -5.94 8.46
CA SER A 313 -24.31 -5.50 7.39
C SER A 313 -24.10 -4.03 7.03
N GLU A 314 -24.00 -3.12 8.01
CA GLU A 314 -23.83 -1.69 7.73
C GLU A 314 -22.47 -1.40 7.06
N ILE A 315 -21.39 -2.01 7.56
CA ILE A 315 -20.05 -1.82 6.99
C ILE A 315 -19.96 -2.45 5.58
N SER A 316 -20.48 -3.67 5.42
CA SER A 316 -20.47 -4.36 4.11
C SER A 316 -21.20 -3.58 3.02
N ALA A 317 -22.28 -2.90 3.36
CA ALA A 317 -23.05 -2.06 2.44
C ALA A 317 -22.25 -0.82 1.94
N MET A 318 -21.22 -0.41 2.66
CA MET A 318 -20.37 0.73 2.31
C MET A 318 -19.04 0.31 1.68
N THR A 319 -18.69 -0.98 1.73
CA THR A 319 -17.40 -1.50 1.31
C THR A 319 -17.56 -2.42 0.10
N PRO A 320 -17.24 -1.98 -1.11
CA PRO A 320 -17.37 -2.81 -2.32
C PRO A 320 -16.38 -3.97 -2.38
N GLY A 321 -15.25 -3.92 -1.65
CA GLY A 321 -14.26 -4.99 -1.57
C GLY A 321 -14.85 -6.32 -1.12
N ALA A 322 -14.26 -7.42 -1.57
CA ALA A 322 -14.78 -8.76 -1.30
C ALA A 322 -14.59 -9.22 0.15
N TYR A 323 -13.60 -8.71 0.85
CA TYR A 323 -13.18 -9.19 2.16
C TYR A 323 -13.83 -8.43 3.32
N PHE A 324 -14.04 -9.13 4.44
CA PHE A 324 -14.38 -8.57 5.74
C PHE A 324 -13.53 -9.30 6.79
N HIS A 325 -12.70 -8.55 7.51
CA HIS A 325 -11.84 -9.12 8.55
C HIS A 325 -12.56 -9.11 9.91
N ILE A 326 -12.53 -10.25 10.60
CA ILE A 326 -13.26 -10.48 11.85
C ILE A 326 -12.34 -10.60 13.07
N GLY A 327 -11.08 -10.25 12.93
CA GLY A 327 -10.07 -10.37 13.99
C GLY A 327 -9.86 -11.82 14.41
N GLY A 328 -10.07 -12.08 15.69
CA GLY A 328 -10.07 -13.42 16.27
C GLY A 328 -8.83 -13.79 17.04
N ASP A 329 -7.86 -12.90 17.11
CA ASP A 329 -6.62 -13.09 17.83
C ASP A 329 -6.77 -12.87 19.34
N GLU A 330 -5.79 -13.35 20.08
CA GLU A 330 -5.54 -13.10 21.51
C GLU A 330 -6.77 -13.15 22.44
N SER A 331 -7.83 -13.84 22.07
CA SER A 331 -9.07 -13.93 22.88
C SER A 331 -8.90 -14.82 24.11
N HIS A 332 -7.93 -14.47 24.97
CA HIS A 332 -7.42 -15.31 26.06
C HIS A 332 -8.47 -15.64 27.13
N VAL A 333 -9.41 -14.74 27.37
CA VAL A 333 -10.48 -14.94 28.36
C VAL A 333 -11.69 -15.66 27.80
N THR A 334 -11.72 -15.95 26.49
CA THR A 334 -12.78 -16.74 25.84
C THR A 334 -12.40 -18.22 25.87
N PRO A 335 -13.18 -19.10 26.52
CA PRO A 335 -12.92 -20.52 26.47
C PRO A 335 -12.89 -21.03 25.01
N LYS A 336 -11.93 -21.90 24.67
CA LYS A 336 -11.75 -22.40 23.29
C LYS A 336 -13.03 -22.89 22.63
N LYS A 337 -13.89 -23.60 23.39
CA LYS A 337 -15.19 -24.09 22.88
C LYS A 337 -16.11 -22.95 22.48
N ASP A 338 -16.13 -21.89 23.29
CA ASP A 338 -16.99 -20.73 23.06
C ASP A 338 -16.43 -19.87 21.91
N TYR A 339 -15.11 -19.75 21.81
CA TYR A 339 -14.45 -19.13 20.66
C TYR A 339 -14.84 -19.82 19.34
N ILE A 340 -14.73 -21.14 19.25
CA ILE A 340 -15.11 -21.91 18.06
C ILE A 340 -16.60 -21.69 17.73
N LYS A 341 -17.48 -21.78 18.73
CA LYS A 341 -18.92 -21.52 18.56
C LYS A 341 -19.18 -20.12 18.01
N PHE A 342 -18.48 -19.13 18.56
CA PHE A 342 -18.63 -17.74 18.16
C PHE A 342 -18.16 -17.54 16.71
N MET A 343 -16.93 -17.93 16.37
CA MET A 343 -16.35 -17.75 15.05
C MET A 343 -17.15 -18.45 13.96
N ASN A 344 -17.67 -19.67 14.21
CA ASN A 344 -18.55 -20.35 13.26
C ASN A 344 -19.79 -19.51 12.90
N ARG A 345 -20.43 -18.89 13.89
CA ARG A 345 -21.61 -18.05 13.67
C ARG A 345 -21.26 -16.73 12.96
N VAL A 346 -20.14 -16.12 13.33
CA VAL A 346 -19.68 -14.86 12.72
C VAL A 346 -19.29 -15.05 11.24
N ILE A 347 -18.60 -16.13 10.94
CA ILE A 347 -18.25 -16.52 9.55
C ILE A 347 -19.52 -16.63 8.70
N ASP A 348 -20.58 -17.26 9.22
CA ASP A 348 -21.86 -17.36 8.50
C ASP A 348 -22.52 -15.99 8.31
N ILE A 349 -22.46 -15.10 9.31
CA ILE A 349 -22.96 -13.71 9.19
C ILE A 349 -22.22 -12.96 8.10
N VAL A 350 -20.90 -13.05 8.04
CA VAL A 350 -20.08 -12.41 6.99
C VAL A 350 -20.48 -12.92 5.61
N LYS A 351 -20.61 -14.24 5.43
CA LYS A 351 -21.03 -14.86 4.15
C LYS A 351 -22.44 -14.42 3.73
N GLN A 352 -23.38 -14.27 4.68
CA GLN A 352 -24.74 -13.78 4.40
C GLN A 352 -24.75 -12.35 3.87
N ASN A 353 -23.69 -11.57 4.12
CA ASN A 353 -23.48 -10.24 3.57
C ASN A 353 -22.64 -10.25 2.26
N ASN A 354 -22.49 -11.41 1.60
CA ASN A 354 -21.73 -11.61 0.38
C ASN A 354 -20.24 -11.19 0.51
N LYS A 355 -19.67 -11.36 1.71
CA LYS A 355 -18.25 -11.11 1.96
C LYS A 355 -17.49 -12.42 2.19
N ILE A 356 -16.21 -12.39 1.87
CA ILE A 356 -15.25 -13.45 2.19
C ILE A 356 -14.70 -13.17 3.59
N PRO A 357 -14.88 -14.09 4.56
CA PRO A 357 -14.33 -13.89 5.89
C PRO A 357 -12.80 -13.96 5.86
N MET A 358 -12.17 -12.99 6.50
CA MET A 358 -10.76 -13.01 6.89
C MET A 358 -10.65 -12.98 8.40
N GLY A 359 -9.56 -13.50 8.94
CA GLY A 359 -9.25 -13.41 10.37
C GLY A 359 -7.79 -13.73 10.63
N TRP A 360 -7.29 -13.29 11.78
CA TRP A 360 -5.97 -13.67 12.24
C TRP A 360 -5.85 -15.19 12.32
N ASP A 361 -4.65 -15.72 12.36
CA ASP A 361 -4.43 -17.17 12.11
C ASP A 361 -5.18 -18.10 13.09
N GLU A 362 -5.65 -17.62 14.24
CA GLU A 362 -6.50 -18.36 15.17
C GLU A 362 -7.89 -18.72 14.60
N VAL A 363 -8.34 -18.01 13.55
CA VAL A 363 -9.63 -18.31 12.89
C VAL A 363 -9.73 -19.77 12.44
N VAL A 364 -8.58 -20.41 12.17
CA VAL A 364 -8.52 -21.82 11.74
C VAL A 364 -8.97 -22.81 12.80
N LEU A 365 -9.11 -22.40 14.06
CA LEU A 365 -9.67 -23.24 15.12
C LEU A 365 -11.17 -23.50 14.91
N ALA A 366 -11.85 -22.63 14.17
CA ALA A 366 -13.25 -22.76 13.78
C ALA A 366 -13.44 -23.65 12.54
N ASP A 367 -14.69 -23.94 12.17
CA ASP A 367 -15.04 -24.68 10.95
C ASP A 367 -15.06 -23.72 9.75
N ILE A 368 -13.88 -23.32 9.29
CA ILE A 368 -13.74 -22.34 8.23
C ILE A 368 -14.05 -22.93 6.84
N PRO A 369 -14.80 -22.22 5.97
CA PRO A 369 -14.99 -22.58 4.57
C PRO A 369 -13.72 -22.37 3.74
N GLU A 370 -13.60 -23.12 2.62
CA GLU A 370 -12.43 -23.04 1.71
C GLU A 370 -12.11 -21.63 1.20
N VAL A 371 -13.11 -20.74 1.12
CA VAL A 371 -12.93 -19.34 0.67
C VAL A 371 -12.34 -18.41 1.74
N THR A 372 -12.29 -18.86 3.01
CA THR A 372 -11.77 -18.05 4.12
C THR A 372 -10.29 -17.75 3.90
N VAL A 373 -9.86 -16.58 4.37
CA VAL A 373 -8.45 -16.21 4.42
C VAL A 373 -7.99 -16.18 5.88
N ALA A 374 -7.01 -17.00 6.21
CA ALA A 374 -6.31 -16.96 7.49
C ALA A 374 -5.07 -16.07 7.34
N GLN A 375 -5.01 -15.00 8.15
CA GLN A 375 -3.86 -14.09 8.14
C GLN A 375 -2.81 -14.60 9.12
N TYR A 376 -1.76 -15.20 8.58
CA TYR A 376 -0.66 -15.77 9.35
C TYR A 376 0.20 -14.66 9.97
N TRP A 377 0.24 -14.61 11.29
CA TRP A 377 1.06 -13.64 12.02
C TRP A 377 2.03 -14.28 13.03
N ALA A 378 1.62 -15.38 13.67
CA ALA A 378 2.39 -15.93 14.78
C ALA A 378 2.66 -17.44 14.67
N LYS A 379 1.69 -18.28 14.32
CA LYS A 379 1.79 -19.74 14.45
C LYS A 379 1.81 -20.43 13.11
N ALA A 380 2.97 -20.99 12.73
CA ALA A 380 3.11 -21.76 11.50
C ALA A 380 2.12 -22.93 11.42
N GLU A 381 1.81 -23.56 12.55
CA GLU A 381 0.83 -24.66 12.65
C GLU A 381 -0.57 -24.21 12.22
N ASN A 382 -0.94 -22.95 12.50
CA ASN A 382 -2.22 -22.40 12.07
C ASN A 382 -2.27 -22.18 10.55
N ALA A 383 -1.16 -21.73 9.93
CA ALA A 383 -1.07 -21.61 8.48
C ALA A 383 -1.20 -22.98 7.79
N ILE A 384 -0.55 -24.00 8.35
CA ILE A 384 -0.68 -25.39 7.86
C ILE A 384 -2.12 -25.90 8.03
N MET A 385 -2.75 -25.62 9.19
CA MET A 385 -4.14 -26.00 9.43
C MET A 385 -5.11 -25.29 8.47
N ALA A 386 -4.84 -24.03 8.09
CA ALA A 386 -5.60 -23.32 7.04
C ALA A 386 -5.52 -24.09 5.71
N MET A 387 -4.30 -24.45 5.30
CA MET A 387 -4.07 -25.23 4.09
C MET A 387 -4.82 -26.60 4.13
N ASP A 388 -4.75 -27.32 5.25
CA ASP A 388 -5.44 -28.60 5.42
C ASP A 388 -6.96 -28.47 5.29
N LYS A 389 -7.51 -27.31 5.69
CA LYS A 389 -8.91 -26.92 5.49
C LYS A 389 -9.18 -26.32 4.11
N LYS A 390 -8.17 -26.29 3.24
CA LYS A 390 -8.20 -25.71 1.90
C LYS A 390 -8.50 -24.20 1.88
N ALA A 391 -8.34 -23.52 2.99
CA ALA A 391 -8.43 -22.09 3.08
C ALA A 391 -7.17 -21.41 2.48
N ASN A 392 -7.27 -20.14 2.19
CA ASN A 392 -6.15 -19.35 1.73
C ASN A 392 -5.38 -18.74 2.91
N VAL A 393 -4.12 -18.38 2.67
CA VAL A 393 -3.24 -17.76 3.67
C VAL A 393 -2.77 -16.40 3.18
N LEU A 394 -2.89 -15.39 4.02
CA LEU A 394 -2.26 -14.09 3.85
C LEU A 394 -1.04 -14.03 4.79
N MET A 395 0.14 -13.75 4.25
CA MET A 395 1.39 -13.78 5.03
C MET A 395 1.65 -12.42 5.68
N SER A 396 1.63 -12.39 7.02
CA SER A 396 1.89 -11.19 7.84
C SER A 396 2.74 -11.54 9.07
N PRO A 397 3.86 -12.28 8.93
CA PRO A 397 4.62 -12.80 10.08
C PRO A 397 5.14 -11.66 10.96
N ALA A 398 4.76 -11.63 12.23
CA ALA A 398 5.06 -10.53 13.14
C ALA A 398 6.56 -10.26 13.29
N SER A 399 7.39 -11.30 13.17
CA SER A 399 8.85 -11.18 13.27
C SER A 399 9.54 -10.57 12.05
N TYR A 400 8.79 -10.35 10.95
CA TYR A 400 9.29 -9.81 9.69
C TYR A 400 8.43 -8.66 9.15
N ALA A 401 7.09 -8.72 9.28
CA ALA A 401 6.17 -7.85 8.56
C ALA A 401 5.53 -6.73 9.41
N TYR A 402 5.58 -6.82 10.75
CA TYR A 402 4.95 -5.82 11.61
C TYR A 402 5.75 -4.52 11.64
N LEU A 403 5.12 -3.46 11.12
CA LEU A 403 5.74 -2.14 10.98
C LEU A 403 5.84 -1.36 12.31
N ASP A 404 5.09 -1.74 13.33
CA ASP A 404 5.18 -1.20 14.68
C ASP A 404 6.36 -1.75 15.49
N MET A 405 7.01 -2.83 15.04
CA MET A 405 8.24 -3.29 15.67
C MET A 405 9.39 -2.32 15.44
N LYS A 406 10.16 -2.02 16.48
CA LYS A 406 11.32 -1.14 16.41
C LYS A 406 12.32 -1.61 15.36
N TYR A 407 12.91 -0.68 14.64
CA TYR A 407 13.99 -0.98 13.69
C TYR A 407 15.23 -1.53 14.40
N ASP A 408 15.58 -0.91 15.54
CA ASP A 408 16.76 -1.23 16.34
C ASP A 408 16.60 -0.72 17.78
N SER A 409 17.69 -0.79 18.56
CA SER A 409 17.71 -0.42 19.98
C SER A 409 17.59 1.10 20.25
N ILE A 410 17.82 1.95 19.24
CA ILE A 410 17.75 3.41 19.38
C ILE A 410 16.43 3.97 18.87
N THR A 411 15.61 3.18 18.18
CA THR A 411 14.28 3.55 17.74
C THR A 411 13.41 3.90 18.95
N LYS A 412 12.80 5.09 18.95
CA LYS A 412 11.96 5.56 20.07
C LYS A 412 10.57 4.97 20.02
N LEU A 413 9.92 5.09 18.86
CA LEU A 413 8.57 4.59 18.59
C LEU A 413 8.54 3.06 18.46
N GLY A 414 7.36 2.50 18.59
CA GLY A 414 7.12 1.08 18.36
C GLY A 414 7.43 0.17 19.53
N LEU A 415 7.09 -1.08 19.35
CA LEU A 415 7.26 -2.17 20.34
C LEU A 415 8.43 -3.09 19.92
N LYS A 416 8.70 -4.13 20.72
CA LYS A 416 9.80 -5.08 20.43
C LYS A 416 9.46 -6.53 20.81
N TRP A 417 8.20 -6.83 21.04
CA TRP A 417 7.80 -8.16 21.51
C TRP A 417 8.09 -9.27 20.46
N ALA A 418 8.00 -8.96 19.16
CA ALA A 418 8.40 -9.88 18.08
C ALA A 418 9.88 -9.69 17.66
N GLY A 419 10.66 -8.86 18.38
CA GLY A 419 12.04 -8.53 18.11
C GLY A 419 12.22 -7.22 17.33
N TYR A 420 13.47 -6.91 16.96
CA TYR A 420 13.76 -5.80 16.08
C TYR A 420 13.56 -6.22 14.61
N ILE A 421 13.00 -5.33 13.81
CA ILE A 421 12.84 -5.52 12.37
C ILE A 421 13.56 -4.38 11.66
N SER A 422 14.82 -4.61 11.31
CA SER A 422 15.60 -3.67 10.51
C SER A 422 15.06 -3.62 9.07
N VAL A 423 15.49 -2.66 8.26
CA VAL A 423 15.08 -2.57 6.84
C VAL A 423 15.49 -3.82 6.07
N GLN A 424 16.73 -4.30 6.31
CA GLN A 424 17.22 -5.52 5.68
C GLN A 424 16.42 -6.75 6.11
N LYS A 425 16.20 -6.94 7.41
CA LYS A 425 15.42 -8.08 7.92
C LYS A 425 13.99 -8.09 7.38
N GLY A 426 13.34 -6.91 7.29
CA GLY A 426 11.99 -6.81 6.73
C GLY A 426 11.93 -7.09 5.24
N TYR A 427 13.06 -7.06 4.53
CA TYR A 427 13.16 -7.37 3.11
C TYR A 427 13.61 -8.80 2.81
N GLU A 428 14.51 -9.38 3.62
CA GLU A 428 15.14 -10.68 3.36
C GLU A 428 14.31 -11.86 3.89
N TRP A 429 13.07 -11.98 3.42
CA TRP A 429 12.26 -13.18 3.61
C TRP A 429 11.45 -13.48 2.37
N ASP A 430 11.03 -14.74 2.22
CA ASP A 430 10.20 -15.19 1.11
C ASP A 430 8.91 -15.80 1.65
N PRO A 431 7.73 -15.27 1.24
CA PRO A 431 6.45 -15.81 1.66
C PRO A 431 6.27 -17.30 1.37
N ALA A 432 6.84 -17.77 0.25
CA ALA A 432 6.72 -19.16 -0.18
C ALA A 432 7.65 -20.13 0.58
N GLU A 433 8.67 -19.61 1.28
CA GLU A 433 9.69 -20.43 1.95
C GLU A 433 9.61 -20.35 3.49
N LEU A 434 8.91 -19.34 4.03
CA LEU A 434 8.89 -19.05 5.46
C LEU A 434 8.25 -20.18 6.30
N VAL A 435 7.24 -20.85 5.76
CA VAL A 435 6.59 -22.02 6.35
C VAL A 435 6.76 -23.19 5.37
N PRO A 436 7.80 -24.04 5.54
CA PRO A 436 8.20 -25.02 4.52
C PRO A 436 7.11 -26.02 4.11
N GLU A 437 6.18 -26.34 5.01
CA GLU A 437 5.09 -27.29 4.75
C GLU A 437 3.87 -26.64 4.09
N LEU A 438 3.83 -25.31 4.01
CA LEU A 438 2.71 -24.58 3.39
C LEU A 438 2.82 -24.64 1.87
N ASP A 439 1.75 -25.11 1.20
CA ASP A 439 1.65 -25.05 -0.26
C ASP A 439 1.63 -23.59 -0.72
N PRO A 440 2.63 -23.11 -1.49
CA PRO A 440 2.69 -21.72 -1.97
C PRO A 440 1.47 -21.31 -2.78
N THR A 441 0.73 -22.23 -3.39
CA THR A 441 -0.49 -21.93 -4.14
C THR A 441 -1.64 -21.46 -3.26
N ARG A 442 -1.55 -21.66 -1.94
CA ARG A 442 -2.51 -21.17 -0.95
C ARG A 442 -2.20 -19.75 -0.48
N ILE A 443 -1.02 -19.25 -0.77
CA ILE A 443 -0.61 -17.89 -0.37
C ILE A 443 -1.20 -16.90 -1.37
N ILE A 444 -2.14 -16.07 -0.92
CA ILE A 444 -2.75 -15.03 -1.76
C ILE A 444 -1.90 -13.76 -1.84
N GLY A 445 -1.00 -13.57 -0.88
CA GLY A 445 -0.15 -12.39 -0.82
C GLY A 445 0.45 -12.13 0.55
N ILE A 446 0.83 -10.88 0.74
CA ILE A 446 1.47 -10.37 1.95
C ILE A 446 0.75 -9.12 2.45
N GLU A 447 0.80 -8.91 3.76
CA GLU A 447 0.37 -7.67 4.39
C GLU A 447 1.36 -7.23 5.46
N ALA A 448 1.62 -5.93 5.55
CA ALA A 448 2.45 -5.32 6.56
C ALA A 448 1.57 -4.54 7.56
N PRO A 449 1.27 -5.11 8.74
CA PRO A 449 0.50 -4.45 9.78
C PRO A 449 1.27 -3.31 10.45
N LEU A 450 0.56 -2.22 10.74
CA LEU A 450 1.05 -1.08 11.54
C LEU A 450 0.09 -0.84 12.71
N TRP A 451 0.44 -1.40 13.87
CA TRP A 451 -0.25 -1.14 15.12
C TRP A 451 0.19 0.21 15.70
N THR A 452 -0.72 0.90 16.40
CA THR A 452 -0.50 2.32 16.72
C THR A 452 -0.48 2.64 18.21
N GLU A 453 -0.19 1.68 19.09
CA GLU A 453 -0.12 1.93 20.54
C GLU A 453 0.87 3.03 20.93
N THR A 454 1.88 3.27 20.10
CA THR A 454 2.94 4.27 20.32
C THR A 454 3.01 5.34 19.24
N LEU A 455 2.02 5.40 18.34
CA LEU A 455 2.01 6.31 17.19
C LEU A 455 0.81 7.26 17.31
N GLU A 456 1.07 8.54 17.46
CA GLU A 456 0.04 9.53 17.79
C GLU A 456 -0.34 10.43 16.59
N ASP A 457 0.51 10.52 15.56
CA ASP A 457 0.28 11.35 14.39
C ASP A 457 0.79 10.72 13.08
N PHE A 458 0.55 11.40 11.96
CA PHE A 458 0.98 10.91 10.65
C PHE A 458 2.51 10.80 10.51
N GLU A 459 3.28 11.65 11.18
CA GLU A 459 4.75 11.58 11.10
C GLU A 459 5.27 10.31 11.77
N ASP A 460 4.64 9.88 12.86
CA ASP A 460 4.93 8.62 13.53
C ASP A 460 4.59 7.42 12.63
N ILE A 461 3.39 7.43 12.00
CA ILE A 461 3.01 6.44 10.97
C ILE A 461 4.08 6.37 9.88
N ALA A 462 4.45 7.53 9.33
CA ALA A 462 5.41 7.60 8.24
C ALA A 462 6.79 7.07 8.67
N GLN A 463 7.28 7.46 9.84
CA GLN A 463 8.56 7.00 10.36
C GLN A 463 8.60 5.49 10.58
N MET A 464 7.51 4.89 11.06
CA MET A 464 7.47 3.46 11.32
C MET A 464 7.17 2.62 10.07
N ALA A 465 6.36 3.13 9.15
CA ALA A 465 6.06 2.43 7.89
C ALA A 465 7.23 2.52 6.89
N PHE A 466 7.85 3.69 6.76
CA PHE A 466 8.88 3.92 5.75
C PHE A 466 10.29 3.93 6.37
N PRO A 467 11.27 3.25 5.74
CA PRO A 467 11.24 2.73 4.36
C PRO A 467 10.85 1.23 4.25
N ARG A 468 10.54 0.51 5.35
CA ARG A 468 10.27 -0.94 5.29
C ARG A 468 9.16 -1.31 4.34
N LEU A 469 8.09 -0.50 4.27
CA LEU A 469 6.94 -0.77 3.39
C LEU A 469 7.32 -0.85 1.91
N LEU A 470 8.38 -0.14 1.48
CA LEU A 470 8.91 -0.24 0.12
C LEU A 470 9.44 -1.66 -0.15
N GLY A 471 10.10 -2.27 0.83
CA GLY A 471 10.56 -3.66 0.74
C GLY A 471 9.41 -4.66 0.62
N TYR A 472 8.36 -4.48 1.43
CA TYR A 472 7.18 -5.34 1.34
C TYR A 472 6.46 -5.20 -0.01
N SER A 473 6.40 -3.99 -0.56
CA SER A 473 5.84 -3.81 -1.90
C SER A 473 6.59 -4.63 -2.96
N GLU A 474 7.93 -4.68 -2.85
CA GLU A 474 8.77 -5.45 -3.76
C GLU A 474 8.67 -6.97 -3.50
N ILE A 475 8.55 -7.42 -2.26
CA ILE A 475 8.30 -8.83 -1.94
C ILE A 475 6.99 -9.32 -2.60
N GLY A 476 5.95 -8.50 -2.54
CA GLY A 476 4.65 -8.84 -3.13
C GLY A 476 4.58 -8.71 -4.64
N TRP A 477 5.47 -7.92 -5.24
CA TRP A 477 5.45 -7.59 -6.67
C TRP A 477 6.46 -8.36 -7.49
N THR A 478 7.74 -8.38 -7.06
CA THR A 478 8.89 -8.83 -7.84
C THR A 478 9.19 -10.30 -7.58
N LYS A 479 9.53 -11.06 -8.62
CA LYS A 479 9.94 -12.46 -8.50
C LYS A 479 11.13 -12.61 -7.55
N SER A 480 11.13 -13.66 -6.73
CA SER A 480 12.15 -13.88 -5.70
C SER A 480 13.58 -13.98 -6.26
N ASP A 481 13.75 -14.60 -7.44
CA ASP A 481 15.04 -14.73 -8.12
C ASP A 481 15.65 -13.39 -8.59
N LYS A 482 14.87 -12.32 -8.57
CA LYS A 482 15.30 -10.94 -8.91
C LYS A 482 15.51 -10.05 -7.70
N ARG A 483 15.16 -10.54 -6.50
CA ARG A 483 15.33 -9.79 -5.26
C ARG A 483 16.67 -10.10 -4.62
N ASN A 484 17.45 -9.08 -4.28
CA ASN A 484 18.61 -9.19 -3.40
C ASN A 484 18.84 -7.86 -2.68
N TRP A 485 19.41 -7.94 -1.50
CA TRP A 485 19.57 -6.80 -0.61
C TRP A 485 20.48 -5.70 -1.20
N GLU A 486 21.62 -6.06 -1.79
CA GLU A 486 22.59 -5.09 -2.30
C GLU A 486 21.97 -4.21 -3.41
N ASN A 487 21.26 -4.83 -4.35
CA ASN A 487 20.56 -4.11 -5.40
C ASN A 487 19.40 -3.30 -4.82
N TYR A 488 18.58 -3.90 -3.94
CA TYR A 488 17.45 -3.21 -3.31
C TYR A 488 17.90 -2.01 -2.48
N SER A 489 18.87 -2.15 -1.58
CA SER A 489 19.37 -1.06 -0.73
C SER A 489 19.98 0.09 -1.53
N SER A 490 20.66 -0.24 -2.65
CA SER A 490 21.16 0.75 -3.60
C SER A 490 20.03 1.56 -4.24
N ARG A 491 18.96 0.92 -4.72
CA ARG A 491 17.77 1.59 -5.27
C ARG A 491 17.03 2.38 -4.20
N LEU A 492 16.83 1.78 -3.03
CA LEU A 492 16.16 2.40 -1.89
C LEU A 492 16.83 3.73 -1.49
N SER A 493 18.15 3.82 -1.60
CA SER A 493 18.89 5.05 -1.27
C SER A 493 18.43 6.29 -2.06
N TYR A 494 17.91 6.11 -3.27
CA TYR A 494 17.37 7.21 -4.09
C TYR A 494 15.92 7.55 -3.76
N HIS A 495 15.18 6.65 -3.08
CA HIS A 495 13.80 6.91 -2.70
C HIS A 495 13.67 7.89 -1.52
N SER A 496 14.78 8.18 -0.79
CA SER A 496 14.81 9.32 0.12
C SER A 496 14.38 10.61 -0.57
N LEU A 497 14.87 10.83 -1.80
CA LEU A 497 14.56 12.03 -2.58
C LEU A 497 13.05 12.16 -2.89
N ILE A 498 12.38 11.03 -3.18
CA ILE A 498 10.91 11.02 -3.39
C ILE A 498 10.21 11.30 -2.07
N LEU A 499 10.59 10.61 -0.99
CA LEU A 499 9.97 10.78 0.32
C LEU A 499 10.15 12.21 0.85
N ASP A 500 11.36 12.77 0.72
CA ASP A 500 11.65 14.17 1.09
C ASP A 500 10.82 15.16 0.27
N SER A 501 10.66 14.93 -1.05
CA SER A 501 9.85 15.80 -1.92
C SER A 501 8.35 15.79 -1.56
N LEU A 502 7.89 14.73 -0.90
CA LEU A 502 6.51 14.55 -0.43
C LEU A 502 6.36 14.90 1.05
N ASP A 503 7.40 15.45 1.68
CA ASP A 503 7.43 15.76 3.11
C ASP A 503 7.06 14.55 3.99
N VAL A 504 7.65 13.39 3.67
CA VAL A 504 7.43 12.13 4.39
C VAL A 504 8.62 11.85 5.29
N LYS A 505 8.37 11.85 6.58
CA LYS A 505 9.37 11.51 7.59
C LYS A 505 9.56 9.99 7.63
N TYR A 506 10.71 9.51 7.18
CA TYR A 506 11.04 8.08 7.18
C TYR A 506 12.18 7.80 8.17
N TYR A 507 12.34 6.52 8.57
CA TYR A 507 13.45 6.09 9.41
C TYR A 507 14.76 6.01 8.60
N PRO A 508 15.78 6.83 8.92
CA PRO A 508 17.03 6.85 8.16
C PRO A 508 17.97 5.72 8.62
N SER A 509 17.59 4.47 8.30
CA SER A 509 18.37 3.28 8.67
C SER A 509 19.82 3.38 8.22
N SER A 510 20.75 3.01 9.12
CA SER A 510 22.19 2.93 8.81
C SER A 510 22.56 1.79 7.85
N GLU A 511 21.63 0.90 7.53
CA GLU A 511 21.81 -0.17 6.54
C GLU A 511 21.76 0.34 5.10
N VAL A 512 21.31 1.60 4.89
CA VAL A 512 21.12 2.23 3.57
C VAL A 512 22.02 3.46 3.44
N ASN A 513 22.74 3.55 2.34
CA ASN A 513 23.58 4.72 2.04
C ASN A 513 22.73 5.80 1.32
N TRP A 514 21.93 6.53 2.10
CA TRP A 514 20.96 7.54 1.62
C TRP A 514 21.59 8.62 0.74
N LYS A 515 20.86 9.09 -0.28
CA LYS A 515 21.28 10.12 -1.25
C LYS A 515 20.78 11.51 -0.86
#